data_1c8f98883588373f8d3a66bb715c86d6
#
_entry.id   1c8f98883588373f8d3a66bb715c86d6
#
_cell.length_a   1.000
_cell.length_b   1.000
_cell.length_c   1.000
_cell.angle_alpha   90.00
_cell.angle_beta   90.00
_cell.angle_gamma   90.00
#
_symmetry.space_group_name_H-M   'P 1'
#
loop_
_entity.id
_entity.type
_entity.pdbx_description
1 polymer ?
#
loop_
_entity_poly.entity_id
_entity_poly.type
_entity_poly.pdbx_seq_one_letter_code
_entity_poly.pdbx_strand_id
1 'polypeptide(L)'
;MKIGTDGVLLGAWCAVDNYFNTILDVGSGTGVISLILAQRSDAMTIDAVEVDENAYEQTVENFENSDWGDRLYCYNATFQEFAEEISEEEEEEETYDLIITNPPFYNDNFETENEARNKARFTSSLSFEELIIGVAKILSKNGTFATIIPFKEEESFINLAKENNLFLNRVCRVQGNKTSAIKRSLLELSFQQKEIKEEHLIIEIDRHQYTEKYINLVKNFYLKM
;
A
#
# COMPACT_ATOMS: atom_id res chain seq x y z
N MET A 1 0.28 -16.14 5.27
CA MET A 1 -0.77 -15.43 4.48
C MET A 1 -0.61 -15.74 2.99
N LYS A 2 -1.61 -15.50 2.12
CA LYS A 2 -1.46 -15.68 0.65
C LYS A 2 -1.13 -14.34 0.01
N ILE A 3 -0.18 -14.32 -0.94
CA ILE A 3 0.12 -13.14 -1.75
C ILE A 3 -1.08 -12.83 -2.65
N GLY A 4 -1.62 -11.62 -2.52
CA GLY A 4 -2.73 -11.13 -3.33
C GLY A 4 -2.26 -10.37 -4.58
N THR A 5 -3.06 -10.39 -5.64
CA THR A 5 -2.79 -9.61 -6.86
C THR A 5 -2.70 -8.11 -6.57
N ASP A 6 -3.49 -7.61 -5.63
CA ASP A 6 -3.56 -6.18 -5.29
C ASP A 6 -2.21 -5.65 -4.76
N GLY A 7 -1.54 -6.39 -3.84
CA GLY A 7 -0.22 -6.01 -3.33
C GLY A 7 0.86 -6.00 -4.42
N VAL A 8 0.89 -7.03 -5.29
CA VAL A 8 1.85 -7.08 -6.40
C VAL A 8 1.59 -5.94 -7.39
N LEU A 9 0.32 -5.65 -7.71
CA LEU A 9 -0.04 -4.54 -8.59
C LEU A 9 0.42 -3.20 -8.02
N LEU A 10 0.15 -2.95 -6.76
CA LEU A 10 0.50 -1.69 -6.10
C LEU A 10 2.02 -1.51 -6.06
N GLY A 11 2.75 -2.51 -5.55
CA GLY A 11 4.21 -2.48 -5.49
C GLY A 11 4.87 -2.35 -6.87
N ALA A 12 4.27 -2.95 -7.92
CA ALA A 12 4.76 -2.84 -9.29
C ALA A 12 4.44 -1.49 -9.94
N TRP A 13 3.27 -0.89 -9.65
CA TRP A 13 2.79 0.34 -10.29
C TRP A 13 3.32 1.60 -9.62
N CYS A 14 3.51 1.60 -8.30
CA CYS A 14 3.98 2.76 -7.56
C CYS A 14 5.25 3.36 -8.20
N ALA A 15 5.28 4.69 -8.34
CA ALA A 15 6.45 5.39 -8.86
C ALA A 15 7.58 5.37 -7.82
N VAL A 16 8.76 4.93 -8.22
CA VAL A 16 9.97 4.87 -7.37
C VAL A 16 11.14 5.68 -7.97
N ASP A 17 10.86 6.46 -9.02
CA ASP A 17 11.87 7.20 -9.77
C ASP A 17 12.33 8.49 -9.05
N ASN A 18 11.72 8.82 -7.90
CA ASN A 18 11.95 10.08 -7.18
C ASN A 18 13.12 10.02 -6.17
N TYR A 19 13.98 8.99 -6.24
CA TYR A 19 15.10 8.81 -5.30
C TYR A 19 14.66 8.85 -3.83
N PHE A 20 13.63 8.07 -3.49
CA PHE A 20 13.18 7.94 -2.10
C PHE A 20 14.29 7.34 -1.23
N ASN A 21 14.58 7.99 -0.11
CA ASN A 21 15.52 7.46 0.89
C ASN A 21 14.80 6.54 1.88
N THR A 22 13.57 6.91 2.27
CA THR A 22 12.78 6.24 3.30
C THR A 22 11.42 5.82 2.75
N ILE A 23 11.06 4.57 2.96
CA ILE A 23 9.78 4.00 2.52
C ILE A 23 9.10 3.34 3.72
N LEU A 24 7.78 3.50 3.87
CA LEU A 24 6.96 2.82 4.86
C LEU A 24 5.85 2.00 4.19
N ASP A 25 5.79 0.71 4.48
CA ASP A 25 4.72 -0.22 4.06
C ASP A 25 3.76 -0.46 5.25
N VAL A 26 2.56 0.10 5.18
CA VAL A 26 1.56 0.04 6.25
C VAL A 26 0.65 -1.17 6.07
N GLY A 27 0.65 -2.07 7.06
CA GLY A 27 -0.07 -3.33 7.00
C GLY A 27 0.61 -4.31 6.04
N SER A 28 1.89 -4.58 6.25
CA SER A 28 2.77 -5.29 5.31
C SER A 28 2.35 -6.73 4.99
N GLY A 29 1.62 -7.38 5.88
CA GLY A 29 1.11 -8.74 5.71
C GLY A 29 2.22 -9.79 5.56
N THR A 30 2.69 -10.04 4.36
CA THR A 30 3.82 -10.93 4.08
C THR A 30 5.10 -10.18 3.69
N GLY A 31 5.08 -8.85 3.72
CA GLY A 31 6.18 -8.00 3.26
C GLY A 31 6.37 -7.96 1.74
N VAL A 32 5.41 -8.44 0.96
CA VAL A 32 5.57 -8.55 -0.50
C VAL A 32 5.71 -7.18 -1.17
N ILE A 33 5.04 -6.14 -0.69
CA ILE A 33 5.15 -4.79 -1.24
C ILE A 33 6.54 -4.23 -0.93
N SER A 34 6.98 -4.33 0.31
CA SER A 34 8.33 -3.93 0.73
C SER A 34 9.43 -4.60 -0.09
N LEU A 35 9.33 -5.92 -0.33
CA LEU A 35 10.29 -6.67 -1.15
C LEU A 35 10.29 -6.23 -2.62
N ILE A 36 9.11 -5.95 -3.20
CA ILE A 36 9.01 -5.42 -4.56
C ILE A 36 9.65 -4.02 -4.64
N LEU A 37 9.45 -3.18 -3.64
CA LEU A 37 10.06 -1.84 -3.59
C LEU A 37 11.57 -1.92 -3.36
N ALA A 38 12.04 -2.85 -2.52
CA ALA A 38 13.47 -3.10 -2.35
C ALA A 38 14.15 -3.52 -3.66
N GLN A 39 13.50 -4.36 -4.46
CA GLN A 39 14.00 -4.75 -5.78
C GLN A 39 13.98 -3.61 -6.79
N ARG A 40 13.06 -2.62 -6.65
CA ARG A 40 12.82 -1.55 -7.63
C ARG A 40 13.50 -0.23 -7.29
N SER A 41 13.99 -0.05 -6.07
CA SER A 41 14.54 1.21 -5.59
C SER A 41 15.87 1.02 -4.87
N ASP A 42 16.63 2.10 -4.77
CA ASP A 42 17.83 2.20 -3.96
C ASP A 42 17.55 2.92 -2.61
N ALA A 43 16.30 2.82 -2.10
CA ALA A 43 15.94 3.39 -0.80
C ALA A 43 16.89 2.88 0.28
N MET A 44 17.32 3.79 1.14
CA MET A 44 18.26 3.46 2.23
C MET A 44 17.59 2.63 3.31
N THR A 45 16.30 2.91 3.56
CA THR A 45 15.49 2.21 4.57
C THR A 45 14.09 1.96 4.03
N ILE A 46 13.61 0.75 4.24
CA ILE A 46 12.23 0.35 3.97
C ILE A 46 11.68 -0.26 5.25
N ASP A 47 10.81 0.49 5.90
CA ASP A 47 10.13 0.08 7.12
C ASP A 47 8.77 -0.54 6.77
N ALA A 48 8.34 -1.46 7.59
CA ALA A 48 7.04 -2.10 7.51
C ALA A 48 6.39 -2.13 8.90
N VAL A 49 5.08 -1.89 8.95
CA VAL A 49 4.29 -1.99 10.19
C VAL A 49 3.21 -3.03 10.01
N GLU A 50 3.12 -3.98 10.94
CA GLU A 50 2.12 -5.06 10.91
C GLU A 50 1.61 -5.35 12.33
N VAL A 51 0.30 -5.34 12.50
CA VAL A 51 -0.35 -5.52 13.81
C VAL A 51 -0.56 -7.00 14.16
N ASP A 52 -0.74 -7.88 13.15
CA ASP A 52 -0.89 -9.32 13.37
C ASP A 52 0.47 -9.97 13.61
N GLU A 53 0.69 -10.54 14.79
CA GLU A 53 1.96 -11.12 15.22
C GLU A 53 2.47 -12.20 14.25
N ASN A 54 1.58 -13.07 13.74
CA ASN A 54 1.99 -14.13 12.82
C ASN A 54 2.38 -13.58 11.43
N ALA A 55 1.72 -12.50 10.98
CA ALA A 55 2.07 -11.84 9.74
C ALA A 55 3.39 -11.07 9.89
N TYR A 56 3.61 -10.41 11.03
CA TYR A 56 4.86 -9.77 11.41
C TYR A 56 6.03 -10.78 11.38
N GLU A 57 5.92 -11.91 12.09
CA GLU A 57 6.95 -12.95 12.09
C GLU A 57 7.27 -13.44 10.67
N GLN A 58 6.24 -13.65 9.83
CA GLN A 58 6.43 -14.04 8.43
C GLN A 58 7.12 -12.95 7.61
N THR A 59 6.80 -11.68 7.85
CA THR A 59 7.46 -10.55 7.19
C THR A 59 8.93 -10.48 7.55
N VAL A 60 9.27 -10.59 8.84
CA VAL A 60 10.65 -10.61 9.32
C VAL A 60 11.43 -11.76 8.68
N GLU A 61 10.88 -12.99 8.69
CA GLU A 61 11.52 -14.14 8.04
C GLU A 61 11.76 -13.90 6.55
N ASN A 62 10.79 -13.30 5.83
CA ASN A 62 10.93 -13.00 4.42
C ASN A 62 12.00 -11.93 4.15
N PHE A 63 12.10 -10.93 5.01
CA PHE A 63 13.10 -9.86 4.92
C PHE A 63 14.51 -10.41 5.15
N GLU A 64 14.71 -11.18 6.22
CA GLU A 64 16.00 -11.79 6.57
C GLU A 64 16.50 -12.76 5.48
N ASN A 65 15.59 -13.46 4.80
CA ASN A 65 15.93 -14.39 3.72
C ASN A 65 16.05 -13.72 2.33
N SER A 66 15.86 -12.40 2.23
CA SER A 66 15.98 -11.65 0.99
C SER A 66 17.39 -11.10 0.76
N ASP A 67 17.68 -10.69 -0.47
CA ASP A 67 18.94 -10.01 -0.83
C ASP A 67 19.02 -8.57 -0.26
N TRP A 68 17.94 -8.08 0.38
CA TRP A 68 17.81 -6.69 0.87
C TRP A 68 17.60 -6.60 2.39
N GLY A 69 17.86 -7.69 3.13
CA GLY A 69 17.61 -7.76 4.57
C GLY A 69 18.39 -6.73 5.42
N ASP A 70 19.42 -6.13 4.85
CA ASP A 70 20.23 -5.08 5.49
C ASP A 70 19.53 -3.69 5.57
N ARG A 71 18.42 -3.50 4.85
CA ARG A 71 17.67 -2.24 4.78
C ARG A 71 16.15 -2.40 4.92
N LEU A 72 15.69 -3.59 5.28
CA LEU A 72 14.29 -3.91 5.50
C LEU A 72 14.04 -4.15 6.99
N TYR A 73 13.14 -3.39 7.57
CA TYR A 73 12.78 -3.50 8.99
C TYR A 73 11.28 -3.68 9.13
N CYS A 74 10.84 -4.46 10.11
CA CYS A 74 9.42 -4.65 10.39
C CYS A 74 9.14 -4.41 11.87
N TYR A 75 8.06 -3.69 12.16
CA TYR A 75 7.62 -3.32 13.50
C TYR A 75 6.26 -3.96 13.80
N ASN A 76 6.14 -4.63 14.94
CA ASN A 76 4.86 -5.18 15.39
C ASN A 76 4.12 -4.12 16.23
N ALA A 77 3.36 -3.28 15.55
CA ALA A 77 2.59 -2.20 16.16
C ALA A 77 1.33 -1.90 15.33
N THR A 78 0.39 -1.15 15.91
CA THR A 78 -0.64 -0.49 15.11
C THR A 78 -0.03 0.69 14.36
N PHE A 79 -0.60 1.02 13.19
CA PHE A 79 -0.13 2.18 12.45
C PHE A 79 -0.29 3.50 13.22
N GLN A 80 -1.35 3.59 14.04
CA GLN A 80 -1.62 4.75 14.87
C GLN A 80 -0.51 4.97 15.91
N GLU A 81 -0.13 3.92 16.67
CA GLU A 81 0.97 3.97 17.64
C GLU A 81 2.28 4.33 16.96
N PHE A 82 2.60 3.67 15.85
CA PHE A 82 3.81 3.93 15.08
C PHE A 82 3.88 5.39 14.57
N ALA A 83 2.78 5.88 13.98
CA ALA A 83 2.75 7.25 13.45
C ALA A 83 2.80 8.31 14.58
N GLU A 84 2.28 7.99 15.76
CA GLU A 84 2.41 8.86 16.93
C GLU A 84 3.86 8.91 17.42
N GLU A 85 4.52 7.77 17.61
CA GLU A 85 5.90 7.67 18.03
C GLU A 85 6.84 8.46 17.11
N ILE A 86 6.76 8.21 15.79
CA ILE A 86 7.56 8.95 14.80
C ILE A 86 7.26 10.47 14.83
N SER A 87 6.01 10.87 15.03
CA SER A 87 5.64 12.30 15.02
C SER A 87 6.04 13.05 16.29
N GLU A 88 6.31 12.37 17.41
CA GLU A 88 6.73 12.96 18.69
C GLU A 88 8.25 13.13 18.79
N GLU A 89 9.03 12.47 17.93
CA GLU A 89 10.47 12.67 17.88
C GLU A 89 10.80 14.06 17.33
N GLU A 90 11.49 14.89 18.15
CA GLU A 90 11.76 16.31 17.87
C GLU A 90 12.71 16.55 16.67
N GLU A 91 13.23 15.51 16.06
CA GLU A 91 14.11 15.61 14.89
C GLU A 91 13.26 15.67 13.61
N GLU A 92 13.30 16.78 12.87
CA GLU A 92 12.61 17.00 11.59
C GLU A 92 12.96 15.93 10.50
N GLU A 93 13.79 14.95 10.81
CA GLU A 93 14.38 14.00 9.85
C GLU A 93 13.60 12.68 9.75
N GLU A 94 12.70 12.37 10.68
CA GLU A 94 11.98 11.08 10.65
C GLU A 94 10.65 11.13 9.91
N THR A 95 10.70 11.49 8.64
CA THR A 95 9.55 11.43 7.75
C THR A 95 9.82 10.50 6.58
N TYR A 96 8.74 9.95 6.00
CA TYR A 96 8.84 9.01 4.88
C TYR A 96 8.65 9.69 3.54
N ASP A 97 9.54 9.41 2.59
CA ASP A 97 9.44 9.88 1.21
C ASP A 97 8.34 9.15 0.42
N LEU A 98 8.11 7.87 0.77
CA LEU A 98 7.02 7.08 0.24
C LEU A 98 6.33 6.34 1.39
N ILE A 99 5.02 6.54 1.51
CA ILE A 99 4.17 5.66 2.34
C ILE A 99 3.29 4.86 1.39
N ILE A 100 3.24 3.55 1.58
CA ILE A 100 2.47 2.64 0.73
C ILE A 100 1.60 1.72 1.57
N THR A 101 0.39 1.39 1.09
CA THR A 101 -0.50 0.47 1.79
C THR A 101 -1.48 -0.22 0.86
N ASN A 102 -1.73 -1.48 1.13
CA ASN A 102 -2.87 -2.22 0.61
C ASN A 102 -3.80 -2.55 1.81
N PRO A 103 -4.61 -1.58 2.25
CA PRO A 103 -5.38 -1.73 3.48
C PRO A 103 -6.41 -2.85 3.35
N PRO A 104 -6.77 -3.53 4.45
CA PRO A 104 -7.82 -4.54 4.42
C PRO A 104 -9.17 -3.90 4.06
N PHE A 105 -9.85 -4.45 3.05
CA PHE A 105 -11.16 -3.96 2.62
C PHE A 105 -12.25 -4.68 3.42
N TYR A 106 -12.86 -4.01 4.36
CA TYR A 106 -14.03 -4.55 5.05
C TYR A 106 -15.27 -4.33 4.18
N ASN A 107 -15.70 -5.39 3.48
CA ASN A 107 -17.06 -5.41 2.97
C ASN A 107 -17.98 -5.68 4.17
N ASP A 108 -18.94 -4.80 4.40
CA ASP A 108 -20.00 -4.90 5.43
C ASP A 108 -20.81 -6.21 5.37
N ASN A 109 -20.51 -7.09 4.42
CA ASN A 109 -21.26 -8.33 4.13
C ASN A 109 -20.50 -9.62 4.52
N PHE A 110 -19.33 -9.57 5.16
CA PHE A 110 -18.66 -10.76 5.69
C PHE A 110 -18.74 -10.78 7.22
N GLU A 111 -19.96 -10.86 7.77
CA GLU A 111 -20.17 -11.38 9.11
C GLU A 111 -19.80 -12.87 9.09
N THR A 112 -18.67 -13.22 9.71
CA THR A 112 -18.38 -14.61 10.00
C THR A 112 -19.23 -15.00 11.22
N GLU A 113 -19.68 -16.26 11.29
CA GLU A 113 -20.49 -16.80 12.40
C GLU A 113 -19.83 -16.69 13.80
N ASN A 114 -18.67 -16.05 13.90
CA ASN A 114 -17.90 -15.89 15.12
C ASN A 114 -17.81 -14.41 15.53
N GLU A 115 -18.79 -13.96 16.34
CA GLU A 115 -18.88 -12.58 16.86
C GLU A 115 -17.60 -12.09 17.56
N ALA A 116 -16.87 -12.97 18.26
CA ALA A 116 -15.64 -12.62 18.94
C ALA A 116 -14.49 -12.29 17.95
N ARG A 117 -14.42 -13.02 16.83
CA ARG A 117 -13.48 -12.75 15.73
C ARG A 117 -13.83 -11.46 14.98
N ASN A 118 -15.13 -11.22 14.77
CA ASN A 118 -15.59 -9.99 14.16
C ASN A 118 -15.26 -8.78 15.04
N LYS A 119 -15.53 -8.88 16.35
CA LYS A 119 -15.24 -7.81 17.31
C LYS A 119 -13.73 -7.51 17.43
N ALA A 120 -12.88 -8.53 17.47
CA ALA A 120 -11.43 -8.35 17.48
C ALA A 120 -10.91 -7.71 16.15
N ARG A 121 -11.48 -8.09 15.00
CA ARG A 121 -11.18 -7.49 13.70
C ARG A 121 -11.66 -6.05 13.59
N PHE A 122 -12.84 -5.71 14.12
CA PHE A 122 -13.35 -4.32 14.13
C PHE A 122 -12.52 -3.41 15.05
N THR A 123 -11.95 -3.94 16.12
CA THR A 123 -11.16 -3.16 17.09
C THR A 123 -9.72 -2.93 16.62
N SER A 124 -9.22 -3.72 15.68
CA SER A 124 -7.87 -3.63 15.11
C SER A 124 -7.84 -3.15 13.66
N SER A 125 -8.99 -2.74 13.10
CA SER A 125 -9.05 -2.31 11.70
C SER A 125 -8.74 -0.84 11.57
N LEU A 126 -7.66 -0.55 10.87
CA LEU A 126 -7.28 0.80 10.46
C LEU A 126 -8.35 1.36 9.49
N SER A 127 -9.09 2.38 9.92
CA SER A 127 -10.05 3.09 9.06
C SER A 127 -9.32 3.97 8.03
N PHE A 128 -9.99 4.35 6.95
CA PHE A 128 -9.41 5.29 5.98
C PHE A 128 -9.11 6.65 6.61
N GLU A 129 -9.91 7.09 7.57
CA GLU A 129 -9.69 8.33 8.30
C GLU A 129 -8.40 8.26 9.14
N GLU A 130 -8.25 7.24 9.96
CA GLU A 130 -7.05 7.01 10.76
C GLU A 130 -5.79 6.85 9.89
N LEU A 131 -5.91 6.11 8.77
CA LEU A 131 -4.83 5.94 7.80
C LEU A 131 -4.39 7.30 7.24
N ILE A 132 -5.32 8.10 6.74
CA ILE A 132 -5.01 9.38 6.11
C ILE A 132 -4.43 10.37 7.12
N ILE A 133 -4.98 10.42 8.34
CA ILE A 133 -4.45 11.28 9.42
C ILE A 133 -3.02 10.86 9.78
N GLY A 134 -2.77 9.57 9.97
CA GLY A 134 -1.42 9.06 10.27
C GLY A 134 -0.43 9.35 9.15
N VAL A 135 -0.82 9.10 7.90
CA VAL A 135 0.00 9.44 6.71
C VAL A 135 0.33 10.93 6.69
N ALA A 136 -0.64 11.82 6.91
CA ALA A 136 -0.41 13.25 6.89
C ALA A 136 0.55 13.75 7.99
N LYS A 137 0.70 12.99 9.08
CA LYS A 137 1.65 13.31 10.17
C LYS A 137 3.11 13.01 9.80
N ILE A 138 3.35 11.86 9.12
CA ILE A 138 4.71 11.31 8.95
C ILE A 138 5.18 11.27 7.49
N LEU A 139 4.37 11.73 6.53
CA LEU A 139 4.79 11.88 5.13
C LEU A 139 5.65 13.12 4.97
N SER A 140 6.80 13.01 4.31
CA SER A 140 7.67 14.14 4.02
C SER A 140 6.97 15.17 3.11
N LYS A 141 7.39 16.44 3.19
CA LYS A 141 6.77 17.55 2.42
C LYS A 141 6.71 17.31 0.91
N ASN A 142 7.66 16.56 0.39
CA ASN A 142 7.75 16.16 -1.01
C ASN A 142 7.40 14.70 -1.24
N GLY A 143 6.96 14.01 -0.21
CA GLY A 143 6.66 12.59 -0.21
C GLY A 143 5.41 12.25 -1.03
N THR A 144 5.29 10.96 -1.30
CA THR A 144 4.15 10.37 -2.01
C THR A 144 3.46 9.34 -1.12
N PHE A 145 2.15 9.39 -1.07
CA PHE A 145 1.33 8.34 -0.47
C PHE A 145 0.70 7.50 -1.59
N ALA A 146 0.97 6.20 -1.61
CA ALA A 146 0.46 5.25 -2.59
C ALA A 146 -0.46 4.21 -1.94
N THR A 147 -1.63 3.97 -2.54
CA THR A 147 -2.56 2.95 -2.04
C THR A 147 -3.34 2.28 -3.15
N ILE A 148 -3.86 1.09 -2.87
CA ILE A 148 -4.86 0.42 -3.69
C ILE A 148 -6.13 0.25 -2.88
N ILE A 149 -7.28 0.65 -3.45
CA ILE A 149 -8.58 0.60 -2.78
C ILE A 149 -9.66 0.05 -3.72
N PRO A 150 -10.83 -0.40 -3.21
CA PRO A 150 -11.98 -0.70 -4.05
C PRO A 150 -12.42 0.54 -4.83
N PHE A 151 -12.71 0.39 -6.11
CA PHE A 151 -13.16 1.51 -6.96
C PHE A 151 -14.40 2.24 -6.40
N LYS A 152 -15.29 1.51 -5.74
CA LYS A 152 -16.50 2.10 -5.12
C LYS A 152 -16.18 3.12 -4.01
N GLU A 153 -14.98 3.04 -3.41
CA GLU A 153 -14.51 3.94 -2.34
C GLU A 153 -13.64 5.10 -2.86
N GLU A 154 -13.32 5.11 -4.18
CA GLU A 154 -12.36 6.08 -4.76
C GLU A 154 -12.75 7.52 -4.44
N GLU A 155 -13.99 7.91 -4.68
CA GLU A 155 -14.46 9.29 -4.49
C GLU A 155 -14.44 9.72 -3.01
N SER A 156 -14.95 8.87 -2.12
CA SER A 156 -14.97 9.16 -0.67
C SER A 156 -13.55 9.24 -0.10
N PHE A 157 -12.66 8.34 -0.52
CA PHE A 157 -11.25 8.34 -0.10
C PHE A 157 -10.51 9.60 -0.56
N ILE A 158 -10.68 10.02 -1.81
CA ILE A 158 -10.05 11.23 -2.36
C ILE A 158 -10.54 12.49 -1.63
N ASN A 159 -11.85 12.56 -1.33
CA ASN A 159 -12.40 13.70 -0.59
C ASN A 159 -11.83 13.77 0.83
N LEU A 160 -11.77 12.65 1.54
CA LEU A 160 -11.19 12.55 2.87
C LEU A 160 -9.69 12.90 2.88
N ALA A 161 -8.93 12.43 1.89
CA ALA A 161 -7.53 12.79 1.72
C ALA A 161 -7.33 14.30 1.51
N LYS A 162 -8.19 14.92 0.69
CA LYS A 162 -8.15 16.37 0.43
C LYS A 162 -8.42 17.20 1.68
N GLU A 163 -9.28 16.75 2.57
CA GLU A 163 -9.55 17.41 3.86
C GLU A 163 -8.28 17.42 4.75
N ASN A 164 -7.37 16.48 4.53
CA ASN A 164 -6.07 16.39 5.21
C ASN A 164 -4.89 16.91 4.33
N ASN A 165 -5.17 17.76 3.34
CA ASN A 165 -4.20 18.36 2.41
C ASN A 165 -3.42 17.36 1.54
N LEU A 166 -3.91 16.13 1.37
CA LEU A 166 -3.34 15.15 0.46
C LEU A 166 -4.13 15.18 -0.87
N PHE A 167 -3.48 15.58 -1.94
CA PHE A 167 -4.08 15.78 -3.26
C PHE A 167 -3.74 14.62 -4.18
N LEU A 168 -4.74 14.11 -4.93
CA LEU A 168 -4.55 13.08 -5.94
C LEU A 168 -3.68 13.62 -7.09
N ASN A 169 -2.61 12.91 -7.41
CA ASN A 169 -1.70 13.24 -8.50
C ASN A 169 -1.71 12.20 -9.62
N ARG A 170 -1.98 10.93 -9.26
CA ARG A 170 -2.06 9.84 -10.23
C ARG A 170 -3.08 8.81 -9.81
N VAL A 171 -3.85 8.30 -10.76
CA VAL A 171 -4.83 7.23 -10.55
C VAL A 171 -4.75 6.21 -11.68
N CYS A 172 -4.76 4.91 -11.32
CA CYS A 172 -4.93 3.82 -12.28
C CYS A 172 -6.14 2.97 -11.89
N ARG A 173 -7.18 2.99 -12.73
CA ARG A 173 -8.38 2.18 -12.52
C ARG A 173 -8.18 0.79 -13.13
N VAL A 174 -8.38 -0.24 -12.33
CA VAL A 174 -8.08 -1.63 -12.68
C VAL A 174 -9.37 -2.41 -12.93
N GLN A 175 -9.37 -3.11 -14.05
CA GLN A 175 -10.47 -3.92 -14.56
C GLN A 175 -9.97 -5.33 -14.83
N GLY A 176 -10.72 -6.36 -14.43
CA GLY A 176 -10.31 -7.76 -14.63
C GLY A 176 -10.21 -8.13 -16.11
N ASN A 177 -11.23 -7.81 -16.89
CA ASN A 177 -11.26 -7.97 -18.34
C ASN A 177 -12.12 -6.86 -18.99
N LYS A 178 -12.14 -6.78 -20.32
CA LYS A 178 -12.83 -5.71 -21.06
C LYS A 178 -14.33 -5.56 -20.76
N THR A 179 -14.98 -6.61 -20.30
CA THR A 179 -16.44 -6.64 -20.04
C THR A 179 -16.79 -6.56 -18.55
N SER A 180 -15.82 -6.72 -17.65
CA SER A 180 -16.03 -6.61 -16.21
C SER A 180 -16.09 -5.15 -15.76
N ALA A 181 -16.73 -4.88 -14.63
CA ALA A 181 -16.66 -3.55 -14.01
C ALA A 181 -15.24 -3.27 -13.48
N ILE A 182 -14.88 -2.00 -13.34
CA ILE A 182 -13.68 -1.56 -12.61
C ILE A 182 -13.82 -2.02 -11.15
N LYS A 183 -12.77 -2.59 -10.60
CA LYS A 183 -12.78 -3.21 -9.26
C LYS A 183 -11.87 -2.50 -8.27
N ARG A 184 -10.76 -1.94 -8.73
CA ARG A 184 -9.73 -1.30 -7.90
C ARG A 184 -9.30 0.02 -8.50
N SER A 185 -8.85 0.89 -7.60
CA SER A 185 -8.13 2.12 -7.93
C SER A 185 -6.79 2.11 -7.21
N LEU A 186 -5.73 2.29 -7.98
CA LEU A 186 -4.39 2.58 -7.49
C LEU A 186 -4.27 4.10 -7.46
N LEU A 187 -3.90 4.67 -6.33
CA LEU A 187 -3.84 6.12 -6.11
C LEU A 187 -2.45 6.52 -5.65
N GLU A 188 -1.93 7.62 -6.18
CA GLU A 188 -0.79 8.35 -5.63
C GLU A 188 -1.22 9.77 -5.26
N LEU A 189 -0.98 10.14 -4.01
CA LEU A 189 -1.33 11.42 -3.42
C LEU A 189 -0.09 12.09 -2.83
N SER A 190 -0.11 13.40 -2.71
CA SER A 190 0.95 14.17 -2.03
C SER A 190 0.38 15.50 -1.50
N PHE A 191 1.16 16.22 -0.70
CA PHE A 191 0.81 17.58 -0.28
C PHE A 191 0.81 18.61 -1.43
N GLN A 192 1.38 18.25 -2.58
CA GLN A 192 1.44 19.13 -3.75
C GLN A 192 0.28 18.82 -4.69
N GLN A 193 -0.53 19.83 -4.98
CA GLN A 193 -1.56 19.73 -6.01
C GLN A 193 -0.92 19.82 -7.40
N LYS A 194 -1.09 18.76 -8.21
CA LYS A 194 -0.59 18.64 -9.59
C LYS A 194 -1.73 18.29 -10.53
N GLU A 195 -1.46 18.35 -11.84
CA GLU A 195 -2.36 17.79 -12.85
C GLU A 195 -2.49 16.27 -12.66
N ILE A 196 -3.73 15.78 -12.59
CA ILE A 196 -4.00 14.37 -12.31
C ILE A 196 -3.66 13.54 -13.54
N LYS A 197 -2.78 12.56 -13.37
CA LYS A 197 -2.47 11.56 -14.39
C LYS A 197 -3.41 10.37 -14.27
N GLU A 198 -4.34 10.24 -15.21
CA GLU A 198 -5.29 9.12 -15.21
C GLU A 198 -4.80 7.98 -16.10
N GLU A 199 -4.89 6.77 -15.59
CA GLU A 199 -4.51 5.53 -16.24
C GLU A 199 -5.62 4.48 -16.13
N HIS A 200 -5.58 3.50 -17.04
CA HIS A 200 -6.46 2.35 -17.02
C HIS A 200 -5.68 1.08 -17.30
N LEU A 201 -5.92 0.05 -16.48
CA LEU A 201 -5.30 -1.26 -16.61
C LEU A 201 -6.38 -2.36 -16.72
N ILE A 202 -6.32 -3.12 -17.80
CA ILE A 202 -7.09 -4.36 -17.98
C ILE A 202 -6.12 -5.52 -17.75
N ILE A 203 -6.47 -6.44 -16.85
CA ILE A 203 -5.59 -7.56 -16.48
C ILE A 203 -5.61 -8.64 -17.56
N GLU A 204 -6.78 -9.14 -17.93
CA GLU A 204 -6.95 -10.27 -18.83
C GLU A 204 -7.62 -9.88 -20.17
N ILE A 205 -7.18 -10.49 -21.24
CA ILE A 205 -7.86 -10.47 -22.55
C ILE A 205 -8.93 -11.56 -22.53
N ASP A 206 -8.55 -12.76 -22.09
CA ASP A 206 -9.38 -13.93 -21.89
C ASP A 206 -8.85 -14.71 -20.67
N ARG A 207 -9.55 -15.72 -20.21
CA ARG A 207 -9.19 -16.52 -19.04
C ARG A 207 -7.74 -17.03 -19.13
N HIS A 208 -6.90 -16.62 -18.18
CA HIS A 208 -5.47 -16.92 -18.12
C HIS A 208 -4.63 -16.37 -19.29
N GLN A 209 -5.17 -15.44 -20.05
CA GLN A 209 -4.44 -14.70 -21.07
C GLN A 209 -4.37 -13.24 -20.68
N TYR A 210 -3.21 -12.80 -20.25
CA TYR A 210 -3.01 -11.47 -19.72
C TYR A 210 -2.74 -10.43 -20.81
N THR A 211 -3.09 -9.17 -20.55
CA THR A 211 -2.74 -8.07 -21.45
C THR A 211 -1.24 -7.79 -21.39
N GLU A 212 -0.67 -7.32 -22.50
CA GLU A 212 0.74 -6.95 -22.56
C GLU A 212 1.10 -5.86 -21.51
N LYS A 213 0.18 -4.90 -21.28
CA LYS A 213 0.36 -3.85 -20.26
C LYS A 213 0.48 -4.45 -18.86
N TYR A 214 -0.36 -5.43 -18.51
CA TYR A 214 -0.30 -6.12 -17.23
C TYR A 214 0.99 -6.95 -17.11
N ILE A 215 1.31 -7.76 -18.13
CA ILE A 215 2.54 -8.57 -18.14
C ILE A 215 3.78 -7.69 -17.95
N ASN A 216 3.90 -6.60 -18.70
CA ASN A 216 5.05 -5.71 -18.60
C ASN A 216 5.18 -5.07 -17.22
N LEU A 217 4.05 -4.81 -16.53
CA LEU A 217 4.04 -4.26 -15.20
C LEU A 217 4.54 -5.24 -14.14
N VAL A 218 4.13 -6.53 -14.21
CA VAL A 218 4.31 -7.47 -13.10
C VAL A 218 5.23 -8.65 -13.37
N LYS A 219 5.74 -8.83 -14.60
CA LYS A 219 6.53 -10.00 -15.02
C LYS A 219 7.77 -10.28 -14.15
N ASN A 220 8.33 -9.26 -13.53
CA ASN A 220 9.52 -9.40 -12.68
C ASN A 220 9.19 -9.92 -11.26
N PHE A 221 7.91 -10.05 -10.91
CA PHE A 221 7.44 -10.42 -9.59
C PHE A 221 6.67 -11.76 -9.58
N TYR A 222 6.51 -12.39 -10.73
CA TYR A 222 5.91 -13.71 -10.86
C TYR A 222 6.90 -14.69 -11.49
N LEU A 223 6.92 -15.93 -10.98
CA LEU A 223 7.78 -17.00 -11.51
C LEU A 223 7.40 -17.42 -12.94
N LYS A 224 6.12 -17.30 -13.29
CA LYS A 224 5.55 -17.63 -14.60
C LYS A 224 4.40 -16.68 -14.89
N MET A 225 4.43 -16.08 -16.07
CA MET A 225 3.38 -15.26 -16.64
C MET A 225 2.98 -15.82 -18.01
#